data_abef22ff82f4b69755ee1df01b62ab52
#
_entry.id   abef22ff82f4b69755ee1df01b62ab52
#
_cell.length_a   1.000
_cell.length_b   1.000
_cell.length_c   1.000
_cell.angle_alpha   90.00
_cell.angle_beta   90.00
_cell.angle_gamma   90.00
#
_symmetry.space_group_name_H-M   'P 1'
#
loop_
_entity.id
_entity.type
_entity.pdbx_description
1 polymer ?
#
loop_
_entity_poly.entity_id
_entity_poly.type
_entity_poly.pdbx_seq_one_letter_code
_entity_poly.pdbx_strand_id
1 'polypeptide(L)'
;SRGLGDVYKRQIVGIERRGVILAKRLQAEIERIEGIHIDCESLNVAVYRDDRDARPKEGEPCTIDTTEKTIILVDDVLYTGRTIRAALNALMTAGRPRSIQLAVLVDRGHRELPIRADYVGKNIPTSHLESVRVAVADLDGEEGVTIQE
;
A
#
# COMPACT_ATOMS: atom_id res chain seq x y z
N SER A 1 24.88 -15.91 -2.46
CA SER A 1 24.46 -14.91 -3.42
C SER A 1 23.23 -14.17 -2.92
N ARG A 2 23.31 -12.88 -2.95
CA ARG A 2 22.26 -11.98 -2.47
C ARG A 2 20.95 -12.09 -3.24
N GLY A 3 21.00 -12.31 -4.52
CA GLY A 3 19.84 -12.22 -5.41
C GLY A 3 18.74 -13.23 -5.12
N LEU A 4 19.09 -14.51 -5.04
CA LEU A 4 18.10 -15.56 -4.86
C LEU A 4 17.45 -15.52 -3.47
N GLY A 5 18.21 -15.27 -2.42
CA GLY A 5 17.70 -15.15 -1.06
C GLY A 5 16.71 -14.00 -0.92
N ASP A 6 17.00 -12.86 -1.53
CA ASP A 6 16.13 -11.68 -1.49
C ASP A 6 14.83 -11.91 -2.25
N VAL A 7 14.89 -12.59 -3.40
CA VAL A 7 13.70 -12.89 -4.21
C VAL A 7 12.69 -13.73 -3.42
N TYR A 8 13.15 -14.79 -2.76
CA TYR A 8 12.26 -15.67 -2.00
C TYR A 8 11.66 -15.03 -0.75
N LYS A 9 12.25 -13.92 -0.28
CA LYS A 9 11.80 -13.21 0.93
C LYS A 9 10.97 -11.97 0.63
N ARG A 10 10.64 -11.71 -0.63
CA ARG A 10 9.80 -10.56 -1.00
C ARG A 10 8.33 -10.93 -0.98
N GLN A 11 7.53 -9.99 -0.55
CA GLN A 11 6.08 -10.11 -0.54
C GLN A 11 5.44 -8.77 -0.86
N ILE A 12 4.40 -8.80 -1.68
CA ILE A 12 3.60 -7.61 -1.99
C ILE A 12 2.39 -7.61 -1.07
N VAL A 13 2.09 -6.45 -0.47
CA VAL A 13 0.93 -6.27 0.38
C VAL A 13 0.16 -5.06 -0.11
N GLY A 14 -1.08 -5.29 -0.54
CA GLY A 14 -1.98 -4.22 -0.98
C GLY A 14 -2.92 -3.79 0.13
N ILE A 15 -3.05 -2.48 0.32
CA ILE A 15 -4.01 -1.92 1.28
C ILE A 15 -5.41 -1.97 0.65
N GLU A 16 -6.36 -2.55 1.36
CA GLU A 16 -7.75 -2.62 0.90
C GLU A 16 -8.34 -1.21 0.76
N ARG A 17 -9.08 -0.93 -0.30
CA ARG A 17 -9.54 -1.85 -1.36
C ARG A 17 -8.71 -1.73 -2.64
N ARG A 18 -8.47 -0.51 -3.12
CA ARG A 18 -7.81 -0.26 -4.42
C ARG A 18 -6.35 -0.66 -4.44
N GLY A 19 -5.66 -0.54 -3.31
CA GLY A 19 -4.29 -0.99 -3.18
C GLY A 19 -4.12 -2.48 -3.46
N VAL A 20 -5.13 -3.30 -3.15
CA VAL A 20 -5.11 -4.74 -3.44
C VAL A 20 -5.11 -5.00 -4.95
N ILE A 21 -5.96 -4.29 -5.69
CA ILE A 21 -6.04 -4.43 -7.15
C ILE A 21 -4.72 -4.00 -7.79
N LEU A 22 -4.18 -2.86 -7.35
CA LEU A 22 -2.90 -2.35 -7.84
C LEU A 22 -1.75 -3.30 -7.48
N ALA A 23 -1.78 -3.89 -6.29
CA ALA A 23 -0.79 -4.86 -5.85
C ALA A 23 -0.79 -6.11 -6.74
N LYS A 24 -1.97 -6.62 -7.08
CA LYS A 24 -2.12 -7.77 -7.97
C LYS A 24 -1.64 -7.46 -9.39
N ARG A 25 -1.90 -6.26 -9.88
CA ARG A 25 -1.38 -5.81 -11.19
C ARG A 25 0.15 -5.73 -11.17
N LEU A 26 0.71 -5.21 -10.09
CA LEU A 26 2.16 -5.14 -9.90
C LEU A 26 2.78 -6.54 -9.84
N GLN A 27 2.16 -7.46 -9.09
CA GLN A 27 2.57 -8.86 -9.03
C GLN A 27 2.63 -9.49 -10.42
N ALA A 28 1.57 -9.32 -11.21
CA ALA A 28 1.49 -9.88 -12.55
C ALA A 28 2.59 -9.33 -13.47
N GLU A 29 2.86 -8.02 -13.39
CA GLU A 29 3.92 -7.39 -14.18
C GLU A 29 5.31 -7.84 -13.77
N ILE A 30 5.57 -7.97 -12.49
CA ILE A 30 6.87 -8.46 -11.99
C ILE A 30 7.07 -9.92 -12.43
N GLU A 31 6.06 -10.75 -12.31
CA GLU A 31 6.12 -12.15 -12.75
C GLU A 31 6.37 -12.24 -14.26
N ARG A 32 5.71 -11.39 -15.04
CA ARG A 32 5.89 -11.35 -16.49
C ARG A 32 7.30 -10.93 -16.88
N ILE A 33 7.86 -9.93 -16.21
CA ILE A 33 9.17 -9.37 -16.56
C ILE A 33 10.31 -10.22 -16.01
N GLU A 34 10.22 -10.64 -14.76
CA GLU A 34 11.31 -11.31 -14.05
C GLU A 34 11.22 -12.84 -14.12
N GLY A 35 10.07 -13.39 -14.49
CA GLY A 35 9.87 -14.83 -14.54
C GLY A 35 9.86 -15.51 -13.17
N ILE A 36 9.58 -14.74 -12.11
CA ILE A 36 9.56 -15.24 -10.72
C ILE A 36 8.18 -15.01 -10.11
N HIS A 37 7.83 -15.85 -9.14
CA HIS A 37 6.61 -15.67 -8.37
C HIS A 37 6.88 -14.87 -7.11
N ILE A 38 6.02 -13.88 -6.83
CA ILE A 38 6.03 -13.11 -5.60
C ILE A 38 4.64 -13.20 -4.98
N ASP A 39 4.57 -13.57 -3.70
CA ASP A 39 3.30 -13.64 -2.99
C ASP A 39 2.67 -12.25 -2.85
N CYS A 40 1.35 -12.19 -2.92
CA CYS A 40 0.57 -10.97 -2.78
C CYS A 40 -0.54 -11.18 -1.76
N GLU A 41 -0.60 -10.33 -0.75
CA GLU A 41 -1.58 -10.38 0.32
C GLU A 41 -2.35 -9.07 0.39
N SER A 42 -3.56 -9.13 0.93
CA SER A 42 -4.35 -7.93 1.23
C SER A 42 -4.23 -7.55 2.70
N LEU A 43 -4.32 -6.26 2.98
CA LEU A 43 -4.23 -5.72 4.33
C LEU A 43 -5.37 -4.76 4.60
N ASN A 44 -6.15 -5.05 5.64
CA ASN A 44 -7.15 -4.12 6.16
C ASN A 44 -6.53 -3.36 7.33
N VAL A 45 -6.44 -2.05 7.21
CA VAL A 45 -5.79 -1.19 8.21
C VAL A 45 -6.76 -0.59 9.24
N ALA A 46 -8.04 -0.87 9.14
CA ALA A 46 -9.07 -0.24 9.99
C ALA A 46 -8.79 -0.36 11.49
N VAL A 47 -8.33 -1.53 11.92
CA VAL A 47 -8.01 -1.80 13.34
C VAL A 47 -6.83 -0.95 13.84
N TYR A 48 -5.97 -0.49 12.94
CA TYR A 48 -4.72 0.20 13.28
C TYR A 48 -4.78 1.71 13.05
N ARG A 49 -5.92 2.23 12.59
CA ARG A 49 -6.08 3.66 12.36
C ARG A 49 -6.11 4.42 13.68
N ASP A 50 -5.51 5.60 13.66
CA ASP A 50 -5.48 6.53 14.80
C ASP A 50 -6.54 7.63 14.66
N ASP A 51 -7.70 7.29 14.09
CA ASP A 51 -8.80 8.22 13.90
C ASP A 51 -9.27 8.77 15.25
N ARG A 52 -9.65 10.04 15.27
CA ARG A 52 -10.21 10.70 16.46
C ARG A 52 -11.62 10.21 16.80
N ASP A 53 -12.21 9.40 15.95
CA ASP A 53 -13.52 8.83 16.16
C ASP A 53 -13.42 7.75 17.25
N ALA A 54 -14.23 7.88 18.30
CA ALA A 54 -14.24 6.97 19.43
C ALA A 54 -14.93 5.62 19.14
N ARG A 55 -15.33 5.38 17.91
CA ARG A 55 -16.00 4.12 17.54
C ARG A 55 -15.04 2.95 17.62
N PRO A 56 -15.53 1.78 18.08
CA PRO A 56 -14.75 0.56 17.99
C PRO A 56 -14.34 0.32 16.54
N LYS A 57 -13.07 0.02 16.34
CA LYS A 57 -12.55 -0.28 15.00
C LYS A 57 -12.92 -1.70 14.63
N GLU A 58 -13.59 -1.86 13.50
CA GLU A 58 -13.99 -3.14 12.98
C GLU A 58 -12.87 -3.74 12.12
N GLY A 59 -12.74 -5.04 12.18
CA GLY A 59 -11.79 -5.79 11.38
C GLY A 59 -10.94 -6.70 12.23
N GLU A 60 -10.26 -7.61 11.57
CA GLU A 60 -9.36 -8.56 12.23
C GLU A 60 -7.94 -8.01 12.28
N PRO A 61 -7.16 -8.38 13.31
CA PRO A 61 -5.73 -8.07 13.32
C PRO A 61 -5.01 -8.66 12.12
N CYS A 62 -3.91 -8.03 11.72
CA CYS A 62 -3.07 -8.54 10.65
C CYS A 62 -2.49 -9.90 11.01
N THR A 63 -2.68 -10.88 10.13
CA THR A 63 -2.17 -12.23 10.29
C THR A 63 -1.09 -12.58 9.28
N ILE A 64 -0.65 -11.61 8.48
CA ILE A 64 0.40 -11.82 7.49
C ILE A 64 1.72 -12.09 8.20
N ASP A 65 2.38 -13.18 7.85
CA ASP A 65 3.72 -13.44 8.37
C ASP A 65 4.73 -12.54 7.64
N THR A 66 5.18 -11.50 8.33
CA THR A 66 6.10 -10.51 7.77
C THR A 66 7.57 -10.77 8.12
N THR A 67 7.84 -11.75 8.99
CA THR A 67 9.17 -11.95 9.57
C THR A 67 10.22 -12.27 8.51
N GLU A 68 11.33 -11.51 8.54
CA GLU A 68 12.47 -11.64 7.64
C GLU A 68 12.14 -11.36 6.17
N LYS A 69 10.98 -10.79 5.87
CA LYS A 69 10.58 -10.47 4.49
C LYS A 69 10.81 -9.00 4.16
N THR A 70 11.13 -8.76 2.89
CA THR A 70 11.04 -7.42 2.32
C THR A 70 9.63 -7.24 1.78
N ILE A 71 8.90 -6.33 2.41
CA ILE A 71 7.50 -6.05 2.07
C ILE A 71 7.44 -4.88 1.09
N ILE A 72 6.70 -5.06 0.01
CA ILE A 72 6.33 -3.95 -0.88
C ILE A 72 4.88 -3.62 -0.58
N LEU A 73 4.68 -2.52 0.12
CA LEU A 73 3.35 -2.04 0.51
C LEU A 73 2.79 -1.17 -0.61
N VAL A 74 1.58 -1.47 -1.05
CA VAL A 74 0.96 -0.81 -2.21
C VAL A 74 -0.33 -0.13 -1.81
N ASP A 75 -0.47 1.14 -2.18
CA ASP A 75 -1.71 1.90 -2.03
C ASP A 75 -1.97 2.76 -3.28
N ASP A 76 -3.18 3.29 -3.39
CA ASP A 76 -3.56 4.13 -4.52
C ASP A 76 -3.06 5.56 -4.37
N VAL A 77 -3.38 6.23 -3.27
CA VAL A 77 -3.04 7.65 -3.05
C VAL A 77 -2.31 7.84 -1.74
N LEU A 78 -1.19 8.53 -1.81
CA LEU A 78 -0.45 8.98 -0.63
C LEU A 78 -0.80 10.45 -0.36
N TYR A 79 -1.38 10.68 0.81
CA TYR A 79 -1.80 12.01 1.25
C TYR A 79 -1.06 12.43 2.53
N THR A 80 -1.70 12.33 3.68
CA THR A 80 -1.09 12.73 4.96
C THR A 80 -0.05 11.74 5.47
N GLY A 81 -0.13 10.49 5.04
CA GLY A 81 0.70 9.39 5.52
C GLY A 81 0.05 8.57 6.63
N ARG A 82 -1.14 8.95 7.09
CA ARG A 82 -1.76 8.27 8.24
C ARG A 82 -2.24 6.85 7.91
N THR A 83 -2.75 6.63 6.71
CA THR A 83 -3.10 5.27 6.27
C THR A 83 -1.86 4.37 6.20
N ILE A 84 -0.76 4.91 5.70
CA ILE A 84 0.50 4.17 5.63
C ILE A 84 1.06 3.90 7.03
N ARG A 85 0.95 4.86 7.93
CA ARG A 85 1.36 4.65 9.33
C ARG A 85 0.59 3.50 9.96
N ALA A 86 -0.73 3.43 9.73
CA ALA A 86 -1.56 2.33 10.21
C ALA A 86 -1.11 0.99 9.61
N ALA A 87 -0.81 0.96 8.31
CA ALA A 87 -0.30 -0.23 7.64
C ALA A 87 1.05 -0.68 8.21
N LEU A 88 1.96 0.26 8.45
CA LEU A 88 3.26 -0.05 9.06
C LEU A 88 3.07 -0.65 10.45
N ASN A 89 2.17 -0.10 11.25
CA ASN A 89 1.86 -0.64 12.57
C ASN A 89 1.34 -2.08 12.48
N ALA A 90 0.43 -2.35 11.54
CA ALA A 90 -0.10 -3.68 11.32
C ALA A 90 1.00 -4.68 10.97
N LEU A 91 1.85 -4.33 10.01
CA LEU A 91 2.91 -5.22 9.51
C LEU A 91 3.98 -5.48 10.57
N MET A 92 4.33 -4.48 11.37
CA MET A 92 5.32 -4.64 12.44
C MET A 92 4.76 -5.34 13.67
N THR A 93 3.45 -5.29 13.88
CA THR A 93 2.80 -6.05 14.97
C THR A 93 2.71 -7.52 14.61
N ALA A 94 2.52 -7.84 13.34
CA ALA A 94 2.39 -9.21 12.85
C ALA A 94 3.71 -9.99 12.79
N GLY A 95 4.84 -9.29 12.85
CA GLY A 95 6.15 -9.92 12.81
C GLY A 95 7.26 -8.88 12.74
N ARG A 96 8.45 -9.31 12.38
CA ARG A 96 9.59 -8.41 12.22
C ARG A 96 10.07 -8.42 10.77
N PRO A 97 9.50 -7.57 9.91
CA PRO A 97 9.93 -7.50 8.53
C PRO A 97 11.39 -7.01 8.43
N ARG A 98 12.07 -7.48 7.41
CA ARG A 98 13.45 -7.06 7.11
C ARG A 98 13.47 -5.61 6.65
N SER A 99 12.54 -5.24 5.79
CA SER A 99 12.34 -3.87 5.33
C SER A 99 10.94 -3.72 4.74
N ILE A 100 10.45 -2.49 4.69
CA ILE A 100 9.17 -2.17 4.05
C ILE A 100 9.43 -1.05 3.05
N GLN A 101 9.09 -1.29 1.80
CA GLN A 101 9.11 -0.29 0.75
C GLN A 101 7.67 0.11 0.42
N LEU A 102 7.48 1.35 0.03
CA LEU A 102 6.15 1.88 -0.28
C LEU A 102 6.05 2.21 -1.77
N ALA A 103 5.01 1.69 -2.41
CA ALA A 103 4.65 2.00 -3.78
C ALA A 103 3.24 2.58 -3.81
N VAL A 104 3.08 3.75 -4.41
CA VAL A 104 1.78 4.39 -4.58
C VAL A 104 1.56 4.81 -6.03
N LEU A 105 0.31 4.80 -6.46
CA LEU A 105 -0.02 5.27 -7.80
C LEU A 105 0.12 6.79 -7.88
N VAL A 106 -0.40 7.51 -6.90
CA VAL A 106 -0.40 8.98 -6.86
C VAL A 106 0.10 9.48 -5.51
N ASP A 107 1.05 10.41 -5.53
CA ASP A 107 1.41 11.21 -4.36
C ASP A 107 0.84 12.62 -4.57
N ARG A 108 -0.09 13.02 -3.72
CA ARG A 108 -0.77 14.32 -3.84
C ARG A 108 -0.20 15.42 -2.93
N GLY A 109 0.82 15.10 -2.14
CA GLY A 109 1.38 16.02 -1.16
C GLY A 109 0.58 16.10 0.14
N HIS A 110 0.83 17.13 0.92
CA HIS A 110 0.17 17.43 2.22
C HIS A 110 0.48 16.43 3.32
N ARG A 111 1.73 16.01 3.39
CA ARG A 111 2.16 15.05 4.42
C ARG A 111 2.03 15.65 5.82
N GLU A 112 1.51 14.85 6.76
CA GLU A 112 1.49 15.16 8.19
C GLU A 112 2.50 14.31 8.96
N LEU A 113 2.93 13.22 8.39
CA LEU A 113 3.92 12.32 8.96
C LEU A 113 5.13 12.20 8.02
N PRO A 114 6.33 11.91 8.52
CA PRO A 114 7.55 11.82 7.71
C PRO A 114 7.60 10.50 6.94
N ILE A 115 6.63 10.29 6.07
CA ILE A 115 6.49 9.09 5.24
C ILE A 115 6.72 9.48 3.78
N ARG A 116 7.51 8.67 3.09
CA ARG A 116 7.86 8.89 1.71
C ARG A 116 7.71 7.59 0.93
N ALA A 117 7.16 7.68 -0.28
CA ALA A 117 7.08 6.53 -1.17
C ALA A 117 8.43 6.28 -1.85
N ASP A 118 8.80 5.01 -1.96
CA ASP A 118 9.97 4.58 -2.72
C ASP A 118 9.67 4.57 -4.22
N TYR A 119 8.42 4.26 -4.58
CA TYR A 119 7.96 4.20 -5.96
C TYR A 119 6.67 4.97 -6.10
N VAL A 120 6.63 5.92 -7.02
CA VAL A 120 5.46 6.78 -7.27
C VAL A 120 5.11 6.71 -8.76
N GLY A 121 3.86 6.41 -9.06
CA GLY A 121 3.38 6.46 -10.44
C GLY A 121 3.35 7.89 -10.95
N LYS A 122 2.75 8.80 -10.19
CA LYS A 122 2.71 10.22 -10.55
C LYS A 122 2.61 11.11 -9.31
N ASN A 123 3.39 12.17 -9.31
CA ASN A 123 3.24 13.25 -8.33
C ASN A 123 2.23 14.25 -8.87
N ILE A 124 1.15 14.48 -8.13
CA ILE A 124 0.08 15.41 -8.51
C ILE A 124 -0.11 16.39 -7.35
N PRO A 125 0.52 17.56 -7.40
CA PRO A 125 0.30 18.59 -6.37
C PRO A 125 -1.16 19.02 -6.35
N THR A 126 -1.76 19.06 -5.17
CA THR A 126 -3.15 19.43 -4.98
C THR A 126 -3.28 20.46 -3.87
N SER A 127 -4.46 21.10 -3.78
CA SER A 127 -4.81 21.88 -2.60
C SER A 127 -5.49 21.01 -1.56
N HIS A 128 -5.61 21.51 -0.33
CA HIS A 128 -6.34 20.80 0.72
C HIS A 128 -7.84 20.65 0.40
N LEU A 129 -8.38 21.51 -0.44
CA LEU A 129 -9.79 21.48 -0.84
C LEU A 129 -10.07 20.46 -1.95
N GLU A 130 -9.02 20.03 -2.63
CA GLU A 130 -9.15 19.05 -3.69
C GLU A 130 -9.03 17.65 -3.14
N SER A 131 -9.70 16.71 -3.79
CA SER A 131 -9.53 15.27 -3.54
C SER A 131 -9.03 14.60 -4.80
N VAL A 132 -8.30 13.51 -4.63
CA VAL A 132 -7.85 12.65 -5.74
C VAL A 132 -8.65 11.37 -5.68
N ARG A 133 -9.31 11.05 -6.79
CA ARG A 133 -10.05 9.79 -6.92
C ARG A 133 -9.33 8.90 -7.92
N VAL A 134 -8.98 7.71 -7.45
CA VAL A 134 -8.46 6.65 -8.31
C VAL A 134 -9.59 5.67 -8.56
N ALA A 135 -9.87 5.42 -9.84
CA ALA A 135 -10.83 4.42 -10.26
C ALA A 135 -10.09 3.26 -10.90
N VAL A 136 -10.43 2.05 -10.51
CA VAL A 136 -9.92 0.81 -11.09
C VAL A 136 -11.10 0.00 -11.61
N ALA A 137 -10.99 -0.52 -12.84
CA ALA A 137 -12.10 -1.18 -13.52
C ALA A 137 -12.73 -2.31 -12.71
N ASP A 138 -11.91 -3.06 -11.99
CA ASP A 138 -12.33 -4.21 -11.17
C ASP A 138 -13.36 -3.83 -10.09
N LEU A 139 -13.30 -2.61 -9.56
CA LEU A 139 -14.17 -2.13 -8.49
C LEU A 139 -15.14 -1.05 -8.96
N ASP A 140 -14.73 -0.21 -9.89
CA ASP A 140 -15.39 1.04 -10.23
C ASP A 140 -16.05 1.02 -11.62
N GLY A 141 -15.77 0.01 -12.42
CA GLY A 141 -16.26 -0.09 -13.79
C GLY A 141 -15.60 0.88 -14.77
N GLU A 142 -14.62 1.64 -14.31
CA GLU A 142 -13.88 2.60 -15.11
C GLU A 142 -12.44 2.68 -14.62
N GLU A 143 -11.55 3.21 -15.46
CA GLU A 143 -10.13 3.40 -15.13
C GLU A 143 -9.79 4.87 -15.19
N GLY A 144 -9.03 5.37 -14.23
CA GLY A 144 -8.50 6.71 -14.31
C GLY A 144 -8.21 7.34 -12.95
N VAL A 145 -7.62 8.52 -13.03
CA VAL A 145 -7.35 9.36 -11.87
C VAL A 145 -7.97 10.72 -12.13
N THR A 146 -8.78 11.20 -11.21
CA THR A 146 -9.43 12.50 -11.31
C THR A 146 -9.20 13.34 -10.07
N ILE A 147 -9.15 14.66 -10.25
CA ILE A 147 -9.05 15.63 -9.18
C ILE A 147 -10.41 16.31 -9.07
N GLN A 148 -10.94 16.39 -7.85
CA GLN A 148 -12.25 16.99 -7.58
C GLN A 148 -12.13 18.01 -6.46
N GLU A 149 -12.87 19.09 -6.58
CA GLU A 149 -13.03 20.07 -5.50
C GLU A 149 -14.14 19.71 -4.55
#